data_d45b9c78d71055b2228f8d283aa34654
#
_entry.id   d45b9c78d71055b2228f8d283aa34654
#
_cell.length_a   1.000
_cell.length_b   1.000
_cell.length_c   1.000
_cell.angle_alpha   90.00
_cell.angle_beta   90.00
_cell.angle_gamma   90.00
#
_symmetry.space_group_name_H-M   'P 1'
#
loop_
_entity.id
_entity.type
_entity.pdbx_description
1 polymer ?
#
loop_
_entity_poly.entity_id
_entity_poly.type
_entity_poly.pdbx_seq_one_letter_code
_entity_poly.pdbx_strand_id
1 'polypeptide(L)'
;MSQFTLKSGLFLYPTSAGAYYAVSAADSDKARRFLLKLLQQSNSPELNIEHLLQLTETDEPEKALQLLHHCQKLGWVQGLTEAIAAPQQALEELLPPLLSKVSETGKVLLADEQGFYLATSGFPHETAEELSALSAELASIHSRRAGLLTNNLGVASQAWGIVDAYGGSQIGFWPLFIGSHRFVLVVAGVPHFNHAEYVTLIWSLCVRYIHKDH
;
A
#
# COMPACT_ATOMS: atom_id res chain seq x y z
N MET A 1 -27.99 22.08 -2.96
CA MET A 1 -26.80 22.54 -3.74
C MET A 1 -25.61 21.79 -3.19
N SER A 2 -24.85 21.10 -4.04
CA SER A 2 -23.64 20.40 -3.60
C SER A 2 -22.66 21.38 -2.97
N GLN A 3 -22.14 21.05 -1.79
CA GLN A 3 -21.15 21.85 -1.05
C GLN A 3 -19.74 21.75 -1.68
N PHE A 4 -19.55 20.83 -2.65
CA PHE A 4 -18.28 20.52 -3.29
C PHE A 4 -18.36 20.72 -4.79
N THR A 5 -17.26 21.21 -5.39
CA THR A 5 -17.09 21.36 -6.83
C THR A 5 -15.82 20.64 -7.26
N LEU A 6 -15.91 19.80 -8.31
CA LEU A 6 -14.75 19.18 -8.91
C LEU A 6 -14.00 20.20 -9.79
N LYS A 7 -12.68 20.22 -9.65
CA LYS A 7 -11.82 20.98 -10.56
C LYS A 7 -11.51 20.11 -11.77
N SER A 8 -11.92 20.54 -12.96
CA SER A 8 -11.66 19.84 -14.22
C SER A 8 -10.18 19.88 -14.62
N GLY A 9 -9.77 18.96 -15.48
CA GLY A 9 -8.41 18.89 -16.02
C GLY A 9 -7.36 18.37 -15.03
N LEU A 10 -7.78 17.66 -13.99
CA LEU A 10 -6.89 16.97 -13.05
C LEU A 10 -7.06 15.46 -13.18
N PHE A 11 -5.99 14.74 -12.88
CA PHE A 11 -5.96 13.28 -12.80
C PHE A 11 -5.75 12.86 -11.35
N LEU A 12 -6.58 11.91 -10.87
CA LEU A 12 -6.55 11.49 -9.49
C LEU A 12 -5.40 10.52 -9.25
N TYR A 13 -4.63 10.77 -8.19
CA TYR A 13 -3.45 9.98 -7.86
C TYR A 13 -3.32 9.80 -6.34
N PRO A 14 -2.99 8.60 -5.83
CA PRO A 14 -2.76 8.41 -4.41
C PRO A 14 -1.43 9.05 -3.98
N THR A 15 -1.39 9.60 -2.78
CA THR A 15 -0.14 9.96 -2.13
C THR A 15 0.52 8.74 -1.50
N SER A 16 1.75 8.87 -1.00
CA SER A 16 2.42 7.81 -0.25
C SER A 16 1.62 7.38 1.00
N ALA A 17 1.03 8.35 1.70
CA ALA A 17 0.15 8.08 2.84
C ALA A 17 -1.13 7.33 2.42
N GLY A 18 -1.72 7.70 1.28
CA GLY A 18 -2.89 7.00 0.73
C GLY A 18 -2.56 5.59 0.28
N ALA A 19 -1.43 5.39 -0.41
CA ALA A 19 -0.96 4.07 -0.80
C ALA A 19 -0.68 3.16 0.41
N TYR A 20 -0.05 3.71 1.46
CA TYR A 20 0.16 2.98 2.71
C TYR A 20 -1.16 2.61 3.37
N TYR A 21 -2.08 3.57 3.54
CA TYR A 21 -3.39 3.31 4.12
C TYR A 21 -4.15 2.24 3.36
N ALA A 22 -4.13 2.28 2.03
CA ALA A 22 -4.84 1.33 1.18
C ALA A 22 -4.50 -0.13 1.49
N VAL A 23 -3.23 -0.44 1.78
CA VAL A 23 -2.72 -1.81 1.92
C VAL A 23 -2.32 -2.20 3.34
N SER A 24 -2.44 -1.31 4.33
CA SER A 24 -1.94 -1.54 5.70
C SER A 24 -2.82 -2.44 6.56
N ALA A 25 -4.03 -2.77 6.13
CA ALA A 25 -4.95 -3.64 6.86
C ALA A 25 -5.88 -4.40 5.89
N ALA A 26 -6.38 -5.55 6.34
CA ALA A 26 -7.31 -6.38 5.56
C ALA A 26 -8.76 -5.89 5.61
N ASP A 27 -9.11 -5.07 6.59
CA ASP A 27 -10.47 -4.51 6.72
C ASP A 27 -10.77 -3.54 5.58
N SER A 28 -12.00 -3.60 5.09
CA SER A 28 -12.41 -2.91 3.86
C SER A 28 -13.39 -1.77 4.18
N ASP A 29 -12.91 -0.69 4.80
CA ASP A 29 -13.70 0.55 4.89
C ASP A 29 -13.82 1.26 3.52
N LYS A 30 -14.74 2.24 3.43
CA LYS A 30 -15.04 2.93 2.16
C LYS A 30 -13.82 3.65 1.57
N ALA A 31 -13.00 4.27 2.40
CA ALA A 31 -11.83 5.00 1.94
C ALA A 31 -10.75 4.06 1.42
N ARG A 32 -10.54 2.92 2.10
CA ARG A 32 -9.60 1.88 1.66
C ARG A 32 -10.04 1.26 0.33
N ARG A 33 -11.32 0.89 0.18
CA ARG A 33 -11.86 0.40 -1.10
C ARG A 33 -11.64 1.40 -2.24
N PHE A 34 -11.98 2.66 -2.02
CA PHE A 34 -11.75 3.73 -2.99
C PHE A 34 -10.28 3.83 -3.42
N LEU A 35 -9.34 3.83 -2.46
CA LEU A 35 -7.91 3.91 -2.73
C LEU A 35 -7.38 2.65 -3.45
N LEU A 36 -7.85 1.46 -3.07
CA LEU A 36 -7.51 0.22 -3.78
C LEU A 36 -8.04 0.23 -5.21
N LYS A 37 -9.28 0.69 -5.44
CA LYS A 37 -9.84 0.85 -6.79
C LYS A 37 -9.05 1.85 -7.62
N LEU A 38 -8.59 2.93 -7.02
CA LEU A 38 -7.71 3.90 -7.68
C LEU A 38 -6.37 3.25 -8.08
N LEU A 39 -5.76 2.46 -7.19
CA LEU A 39 -4.52 1.73 -7.43
C LEU A 39 -4.66 0.52 -8.39
N GLN A 40 -5.87 0.07 -8.69
CA GLN A 40 -6.15 -0.95 -9.71
C GLN A 40 -6.15 -0.39 -11.14
N GLN A 41 -6.26 0.93 -11.32
CA GLN A 41 -6.33 1.52 -12.64
C GLN A 41 -4.97 1.41 -13.35
N SER A 42 -4.98 1.14 -14.66
CA SER A 42 -3.76 1.13 -15.48
C SER A 42 -3.16 2.53 -15.70
N ASN A 43 -3.98 3.56 -15.51
CA ASN A 43 -3.57 4.97 -15.58
C ASN A 43 -4.27 5.74 -14.47
N SER A 44 -3.68 6.85 -14.03
CA SER A 44 -4.38 7.79 -13.15
C SER A 44 -5.63 8.32 -13.86
N PRO A 45 -6.85 8.10 -13.31
CA PRO A 45 -8.09 8.48 -13.97
C PRO A 45 -8.31 10.00 -13.95
N GLU A 46 -8.90 10.53 -15.00
CA GLU A 46 -9.35 11.92 -15.01
C GLU A 46 -10.39 12.16 -13.90
N LEU A 47 -10.24 13.25 -13.19
CA LEU A 47 -11.13 13.65 -12.11
C LEU A 47 -12.43 14.25 -12.67
N ASN A 48 -13.41 13.41 -12.93
CA ASN A 48 -14.76 13.77 -13.29
C ASN A 48 -15.75 12.98 -12.43
N ILE A 49 -17.02 13.34 -12.51
CA ILE A 49 -18.05 12.72 -11.64
C ILE A 49 -18.28 11.25 -12.00
N GLU A 50 -18.22 10.88 -13.27
CA GLU A 50 -18.44 9.52 -13.73
C GLU A 50 -17.37 8.56 -13.18
N HIS A 51 -16.09 8.89 -13.37
CA HIS A 51 -14.97 8.10 -12.80
C HIS A 51 -15.05 8.06 -11.28
N LEU A 52 -15.43 9.18 -10.65
CA LEU A 52 -15.53 9.22 -9.19
C LEU A 52 -16.62 8.27 -8.66
N LEU A 53 -17.78 8.20 -9.30
CA LEU A 53 -18.86 7.28 -8.94
C LEU A 53 -18.41 5.82 -9.09
N GLN A 54 -17.71 5.48 -10.17
CA GLN A 54 -17.14 4.15 -10.38
C GLN A 54 -16.11 3.76 -9.31
N LEU A 55 -15.19 4.68 -9.00
CA LEU A 55 -14.14 4.44 -7.98
C LEU A 55 -14.70 4.32 -6.56
N THR A 56 -15.76 5.03 -6.25
CA THR A 56 -16.37 5.06 -4.91
C THR A 56 -17.50 4.04 -4.74
N GLU A 57 -17.87 3.31 -5.80
CA GLU A 57 -18.95 2.32 -5.82
C GLU A 57 -20.29 2.86 -5.28
N THR A 58 -20.64 4.06 -5.69
CA THR A 58 -21.91 4.70 -5.29
C THR A 58 -22.54 5.42 -6.48
N ASP A 59 -23.86 5.39 -6.57
CA ASP A 59 -24.64 6.13 -7.56
C ASP A 59 -24.99 7.55 -7.09
N GLU A 60 -24.59 7.92 -5.86
CA GLU A 60 -24.92 9.21 -5.27
C GLU A 60 -23.72 10.18 -5.37
N PRO A 61 -23.77 11.19 -6.27
CA PRO A 61 -22.67 12.13 -6.47
C PRO A 61 -22.20 12.84 -5.20
N GLU A 62 -23.12 13.17 -4.31
CA GLU A 62 -22.80 13.88 -3.07
C GLU A 62 -21.97 13.00 -2.11
N LYS A 63 -22.30 11.71 -1.99
CA LYS A 63 -21.51 10.76 -1.18
C LYS A 63 -20.13 10.53 -1.76
N ALA A 64 -20.02 10.43 -3.09
CA ALA A 64 -18.74 10.29 -3.77
C ALA A 64 -17.84 11.52 -3.53
N LEU A 65 -18.38 12.72 -3.65
CA LEU A 65 -17.67 13.96 -3.39
C LEU A 65 -17.26 14.11 -1.92
N GLN A 66 -18.10 13.70 -0.98
CA GLN A 66 -17.78 13.69 0.45
C GLN A 66 -16.62 12.75 0.75
N LEU A 67 -16.60 11.54 0.17
CA LEU A 67 -15.51 10.58 0.35
C LEU A 67 -14.21 11.11 -0.26
N LEU A 68 -14.25 11.67 -1.47
CA LEU A 68 -13.09 12.30 -2.09
C LEU A 68 -12.53 13.43 -1.21
N HIS A 69 -13.40 14.32 -0.75
CA HIS A 69 -13.00 15.42 0.13
C HIS A 69 -12.37 14.91 1.43
N HIS A 70 -12.95 13.87 2.02
CA HIS A 70 -12.39 13.22 3.21
C HIS A 70 -10.96 12.70 2.95
N CYS A 71 -10.74 11.97 1.85
CA CYS A 71 -9.42 11.47 1.47
C CYS A 71 -8.44 12.61 1.16
N GLN A 72 -8.89 13.69 0.52
CA GLN A 72 -8.07 14.89 0.28
C GLN A 72 -7.66 15.58 1.58
N LYS A 73 -8.60 15.73 2.51
CA LYS A 73 -8.34 16.34 3.83
C LYS A 73 -7.31 15.56 4.65
N LEU A 74 -7.29 14.24 4.51
CA LEU A 74 -6.32 13.35 5.14
C LEU A 74 -4.99 13.27 4.36
N GLY A 75 -4.90 13.93 3.21
CA GLY A 75 -3.69 13.90 2.37
C GLY A 75 -3.46 12.56 1.69
N TRP A 76 -4.50 11.74 1.47
CA TRP A 76 -4.38 10.41 0.86
C TRP A 76 -4.45 10.44 -0.66
N VAL A 77 -5.03 11.48 -1.24
CA VAL A 77 -5.13 11.65 -2.70
C VAL A 77 -4.74 13.08 -3.10
N GLN A 78 -4.27 13.22 -4.32
CA GLN A 78 -3.91 14.48 -4.95
C GLN A 78 -4.36 14.50 -6.41
N GLY A 79 -4.47 15.69 -6.99
CA GLY A 79 -4.72 15.90 -8.40
C GLY A 79 -3.43 16.23 -9.14
N LEU A 80 -3.16 15.52 -10.23
CA LEU A 80 -2.05 15.77 -11.14
C LEU A 80 -2.55 16.53 -12.36
N THR A 81 -1.70 17.33 -12.99
CA THR A 81 -2.02 18.03 -14.26
C THR A 81 -1.86 17.15 -15.50
N GLU A 82 -1.17 16.02 -15.37
CA GLU A 82 -0.93 15.04 -16.43
C GLU A 82 -1.26 13.64 -15.94
N ALA A 83 -1.73 12.79 -16.84
CA ALA A 83 -1.99 11.39 -16.56
C ALA A 83 -0.65 10.63 -16.40
N ILE A 84 -0.59 9.75 -15.40
CA ILE A 84 0.53 8.81 -15.19
C ILE A 84 0.01 7.40 -15.43
N ALA A 85 0.80 6.58 -16.13
CA ALA A 85 0.52 5.17 -16.35
C ALA A 85 1.22 4.30 -15.30
N ALA A 86 0.58 3.20 -14.91
CA ALA A 86 1.21 2.18 -14.09
C ALA A 86 2.38 1.53 -14.86
N PRO A 87 3.49 1.17 -14.18
CA PRO A 87 4.61 0.50 -14.82
C PRO A 87 4.18 -0.83 -15.49
N GLN A 88 4.66 -1.05 -16.72
CA GLN A 88 4.33 -2.25 -17.52
C GLN A 88 5.45 -3.30 -17.53
N GLN A 89 6.62 -2.97 -16.97
CA GLN A 89 7.77 -3.87 -16.90
C GLN A 89 7.44 -5.13 -16.08
N ALA A 90 8.15 -6.24 -16.33
CA ALA A 90 8.07 -7.44 -15.51
C ALA A 90 8.44 -7.12 -14.05
N LEU A 91 7.78 -7.79 -13.09
CA LEU A 91 8.00 -7.51 -11.66
C LEU A 91 9.44 -7.79 -11.23
N GLU A 92 10.06 -8.81 -11.81
CA GLU A 92 11.44 -9.22 -11.54
C GLU A 92 12.45 -8.11 -11.85
N GLU A 93 12.16 -7.27 -12.86
CA GLU A 93 12.99 -6.13 -13.25
C GLU A 93 12.61 -4.86 -12.49
N LEU A 94 11.32 -4.71 -12.21
CA LEU A 94 10.76 -3.49 -11.61
C LEU A 94 10.97 -3.42 -10.10
N LEU A 95 10.80 -4.53 -9.38
CA LEU A 95 10.78 -4.52 -7.91
C LEU A 95 12.14 -4.17 -7.29
N PRO A 96 13.31 -4.75 -7.68
CA PRO A 96 14.55 -4.48 -6.98
C PRO A 96 14.94 -2.99 -6.92
N PRO A 97 14.87 -2.20 -8.01
CA PRO A 97 15.19 -0.78 -7.93
C PRO A 97 14.18 0.03 -7.10
N LEU A 98 12.88 -0.34 -7.09
CA LEU A 98 11.90 0.31 -6.23
C LEU A 98 12.14 -0.02 -4.75
N LEU A 99 12.41 -1.30 -4.43
CA LEU A 99 12.70 -1.73 -3.07
C LEU A 99 13.91 -1.01 -2.49
N SER A 100 14.97 -0.79 -3.28
CA SER A 100 16.18 -0.08 -2.81
C SER A 100 15.90 1.33 -2.29
N LYS A 101 14.81 1.97 -2.73
CA LYS A 101 14.45 3.35 -2.38
C LYS A 101 13.54 3.47 -1.17
N VAL A 102 12.92 2.38 -0.73
CA VAL A 102 11.98 2.41 0.41
C VAL A 102 12.64 2.12 1.75
N SER A 103 13.97 2.16 1.82
CA SER A 103 14.77 2.01 3.04
C SER A 103 15.96 2.97 3.05
N GLU A 104 16.31 3.46 4.22
CA GLU A 104 17.54 4.22 4.45
C GLU A 104 18.80 3.44 4.05
N THR A 105 18.83 2.14 4.30
CA THR A 105 20.00 1.27 4.04
C THR A 105 19.96 0.64 2.64
N GLY A 106 18.86 0.76 1.91
CA GLY A 106 18.62 0.06 0.65
C GLY A 106 18.44 -1.45 0.77
N LYS A 107 18.35 -2.00 2.00
CA LYS A 107 18.15 -3.43 2.28
C LYS A 107 16.67 -3.71 2.52
N VAL A 108 16.02 -4.25 1.52
CA VAL A 108 14.57 -4.51 1.53
C VAL A 108 14.28 -5.81 0.79
N LEU A 109 13.27 -6.55 1.27
CA LEU A 109 12.69 -7.64 0.51
C LEU A 109 11.16 -7.58 0.56
N LEU A 110 10.53 -8.14 -0.46
CA LEU A 110 9.10 -8.38 -0.54
C LEU A 110 8.87 -9.88 -0.53
N ALA A 111 8.18 -10.38 0.50
CA ALA A 111 7.80 -11.79 0.66
C ALA A 111 6.29 -11.98 0.44
N ASP A 112 5.90 -13.18 0.02
CA ASP A 112 4.52 -13.62 -0.03
C ASP A 112 4.04 -14.21 1.30
N GLU A 113 2.78 -14.62 1.37
CA GLU A 113 2.18 -15.20 2.56
C GLU A 113 2.68 -16.60 2.92
N GLN A 114 3.32 -17.31 1.97
CA GLN A 114 3.93 -18.60 2.19
C GLN A 114 5.37 -18.49 2.75
N GLY A 115 5.95 -17.30 2.72
CA GLY A 115 7.32 -17.06 3.18
C GLY A 115 8.38 -17.22 2.09
N PHE A 116 7.99 -17.08 0.81
CA PHE A 116 8.92 -16.96 -0.30
C PHE A 116 9.10 -15.48 -0.67
N TYR A 117 10.32 -15.06 -0.96
CA TYR A 117 10.50 -13.69 -1.45
C TYR A 117 10.26 -13.59 -2.96
N LEU A 118 9.57 -12.53 -3.36
CA LEU A 118 9.35 -12.19 -4.77
C LEU A 118 10.51 -11.40 -5.33
N ALA A 119 11.07 -10.50 -4.51
CA ALA A 119 12.21 -9.68 -4.88
C ALA A 119 12.96 -9.19 -3.65
N THR A 120 14.23 -8.89 -3.80
CA THR A 120 15.08 -8.32 -2.74
C THR A 120 16.03 -7.27 -3.32
N SER A 121 16.42 -6.34 -2.46
CA SER A 121 17.52 -5.41 -2.68
C SER A 121 18.43 -5.43 -1.46
N GLY A 122 19.73 -5.49 -1.66
CA GLY A 122 20.75 -5.37 -0.62
C GLY A 122 20.89 -6.54 0.37
N PHE A 123 19.95 -7.49 0.40
CA PHE A 123 20.11 -8.74 1.19
C PHE A 123 20.73 -9.84 0.32
N PRO A 124 21.69 -10.63 0.86
CA PRO A 124 22.11 -11.88 0.24
C PRO A 124 20.95 -12.87 0.14
N HIS A 125 21.02 -13.78 -0.83
CA HIS A 125 19.97 -14.78 -1.09
C HIS A 125 19.57 -15.58 0.15
N GLU A 126 20.53 -16.18 0.86
CA GLU A 126 20.27 -16.96 2.08
C GLU A 126 19.55 -16.13 3.15
N THR A 127 20.00 -14.88 3.38
CA THR A 127 19.36 -13.98 4.33
C THR A 127 17.93 -13.61 3.89
N ALA A 128 17.70 -13.43 2.60
CA ALA A 128 16.37 -13.13 2.07
C ALA A 128 15.40 -14.31 2.27
N GLU A 129 15.86 -15.55 2.07
CA GLU A 129 15.05 -16.75 2.34
C GLU A 129 14.68 -16.87 3.83
N GLU A 130 15.64 -16.71 4.75
CA GLU A 130 15.39 -16.77 6.19
C GLU A 130 14.45 -15.66 6.67
N LEU A 131 14.63 -14.42 6.20
CA LEU A 131 13.77 -13.30 6.55
C LEU A 131 12.34 -13.46 5.98
N SER A 132 12.21 -14.09 4.82
CA SER A 132 10.89 -14.38 4.22
C SER A 132 10.14 -15.42 5.07
N ALA A 133 10.81 -16.50 5.46
CA ALA A 133 10.22 -17.50 6.34
C ALA A 133 9.83 -16.89 7.69
N LEU A 134 10.70 -16.07 8.31
CA LEU A 134 10.41 -15.36 9.54
C LEU A 134 9.20 -14.43 9.41
N SER A 135 9.03 -13.79 8.25
CA SER A 135 7.88 -12.90 8.00
C SER A 135 6.55 -13.65 8.05
N ALA A 136 6.48 -14.88 7.51
CA ALA A 136 5.30 -15.75 7.58
C ALA A 136 5.02 -16.22 9.01
N GLU A 137 6.05 -16.54 9.78
CA GLU A 137 5.91 -16.89 11.20
C GLU A 137 5.37 -15.74 12.04
N LEU A 138 5.88 -14.52 11.87
CA LEU A 138 5.41 -13.32 12.57
C LEU A 138 3.94 -13.02 12.23
N ALA A 139 3.55 -13.17 10.98
CA ALA A 139 2.15 -13.01 10.57
C ALA A 139 1.24 -14.07 11.22
N SER A 140 1.72 -15.31 11.33
CA SER A 140 1.01 -16.39 12.02
C SER A 140 0.88 -16.11 13.53
N ILE A 141 1.95 -15.63 14.17
CA ILE A 141 1.95 -15.21 15.58
C ILE A 141 0.95 -14.08 15.79
N HIS A 142 0.96 -13.05 14.92
CA HIS A 142 0.04 -11.91 15.00
C HIS A 142 -1.41 -12.39 14.93
N SER A 143 -1.76 -13.23 13.96
CA SER A 143 -3.12 -13.76 13.79
C SER A 143 -3.59 -14.54 15.01
N ARG A 144 -2.74 -15.40 15.56
CA ARG A 144 -3.07 -16.18 16.78
C ARG A 144 -3.24 -15.31 18.03
N ARG A 145 -2.61 -14.13 18.07
CA ARG A 145 -2.62 -13.19 19.20
C ARG A 145 -3.43 -11.94 18.95
N ALA A 146 -4.18 -11.87 17.86
CA ALA A 146 -4.98 -10.71 17.48
C ALA A 146 -5.92 -10.24 18.62
N GLY A 147 -6.56 -11.16 19.36
CA GLY A 147 -7.39 -10.82 20.52
C GLY A 147 -6.63 -10.05 21.58
N LEU A 148 -5.40 -10.45 21.92
CA LEU A 148 -4.55 -9.74 22.87
C LEU A 148 -4.13 -8.36 22.31
N LEU A 149 -3.60 -8.36 21.10
CA LEU A 149 -3.00 -7.15 20.50
C LEU A 149 -4.06 -6.09 20.23
N THR A 150 -5.13 -6.45 19.55
CA THR A 150 -6.16 -5.51 19.12
C THR A 150 -7.16 -5.21 20.23
N ASN A 151 -7.73 -6.24 20.88
CA ASN A 151 -8.84 -6.02 21.82
C ASN A 151 -8.34 -5.58 23.20
N ASN A 152 -7.25 -6.16 23.71
CA ASN A 152 -6.77 -5.85 25.07
C ASN A 152 -5.80 -4.68 25.11
N LEU A 153 -4.93 -4.56 24.11
CA LEU A 153 -3.88 -3.52 24.06
C LEU A 153 -4.23 -2.35 23.11
N GLY A 154 -5.27 -2.47 22.28
CA GLY A 154 -5.65 -1.44 21.32
C GLY A 154 -4.64 -1.22 20.19
N VAL A 155 -3.76 -2.22 19.92
CA VAL A 155 -2.75 -2.13 18.86
C VAL A 155 -3.42 -2.43 17.53
N ALA A 156 -3.62 -1.40 16.70
CA ALA A 156 -4.22 -1.53 15.38
C ALA A 156 -3.21 -1.94 14.29
N SER A 157 -1.91 -1.68 14.49
CA SER A 157 -0.87 -2.04 13.52
C SER A 157 -0.61 -3.53 13.54
N GLN A 158 -0.41 -4.10 12.34
CA GLN A 158 0.06 -5.48 12.17
C GLN A 158 1.56 -5.57 11.87
N ALA A 159 2.25 -4.43 11.81
CA ALA A 159 3.70 -4.39 11.62
C ALA A 159 4.44 -4.87 12.88
N TRP A 160 5.57 -5.53 12.66
CA TRP A 160 6.50 -5.99 13.69
C TRP A 160 7.87 -5.40 13.46
N GLY A 161 8.66 -5.17 14.51
CA GLY A 161 10.00 -4.62 14.34
C GLY A 161 10.93 -4.98 15.50
N ILE A 162 12.20 -5.08 15.16
CA ILE A 162 13.32 -5.11 16.11
C ILE A 162 13.82 -3.66 16.21
N VAL A 163 13.87 -3.14 17.41
CA VAL A 163 14.32 -1.79 17.71
C VAL A 163 15.56 -1.83 18.60
N ASP A 164 16.39 -0.79 18.50
CA ASP A 164 17.50 -0.58 19.41
C ASP A 164 17.05 0.00 20.77
N ALA A 165 17.99 0.25 21.65
CA ALA A 165 17.71 0.81 22.99
C ALA A 165 17.11 2.22 22.96
N TYR A 166 17.21 2.94 21.85
CA TYR A 166 16.63 4.28 21.66
C TYR A 166 15.29 4.26 20.92
N GLY A 167 14.79 3.05 20.54
CA GLY A 167 13.57 2.89 19.77
C GLY A 167 13.75 3.03 18.25
N GLY A 168 14.99 3.13 17.76
CA GLY A 168 15.30 3.18 16.34
C GLY A 168 15.07 1.83 15.66
N SER A 169 14.43 1.83 14.48
CA SER A 169 14.17 0.62 13.71
C SER A 169 15.49 0.02 13.19
N GLN A 170 15.76 -1.25 13.54
CA GLN A 170 16.86 -2.03 12.98
C GLN A 170 16.38 -2.89 11.80
N ILE A 171 15.24 -3.53 11.96
CA ILE A 171 14.55 -4.27 10.92
C ILE A 171 13.05 -4.32 11.26
N GLY A 172 12.21 -4.17 10.28
CA GLY A 172 10.76 -4.24 10.46
C GLY A 172 10.08 -5.02 9.35
N PHE A 173 8.86 -5.47 9.64
CA PHE A 173 8.02 -6.35 8.83
C PHE A 173 6.66 -5.69 8.71
N TRP A 174 6.31 -5.20 7.52
CA TRP A 174 5.05 -4.50 7.22
C TRP A 174 4.18 -5.35 6.31
N PRO A 175 3.08 -5.94 6.82
CA PRO A 175 2.11 -6.62 5.97
C PRO A 175 1.46 -5.65 4.99
N LEU A 176 1.28 -6.09 3.75
CA LEU A 176 0.59 -5.40 2.69
C LEU A 176 -0.57 -6.27 2.22
N PHE A 177 -1.80 -5.78 2.36
CA PHE A 177 -3.03 -6.49 1.97
C PHE A 177 -3.48 -5.99 0.59
N ILE A 178 -3.34 -6.84 -0.43
CA ILE A 178 -3.58 -6.48 -1.83
C ILE A 178 -4.53 -7.53 -2.45
N GLY A 179 -5.80 -7.18 -2.57
CA GLY A 179 -6.85 -8.13 -2.94
C GLY A 179 -6.95 -9.27 -1.94
N SER A 180 -6.88 -10.50 -2.42
CA SER A 180 -6.86 -11.70 -1.58
C SER A 180 -5.45 -12.09 -1.09
N HIS A 181 -4.42 -11.35 -1.49
CA HIS A 181 -3.04 -11.67 -1.18
C HIS A 181 -2.53 -10.84 0.01
N ARG A 182 -1.68 -11.45 0.81
CA ARG A 182 -0.89 -10.77 1.83
C ARG A 182 0.59 -10.90 1.48
N PHE A 183 1.22 -9.75 1.25
CA PHE A 183 2.67 -9.65 1.15
C PHE A 183 3.25 -9.12 2.45
N VAL A 184 4.54 -9.26 2.65
CA VAL A 184 5.27 -8.63 3.75
C VAL A 184 6.47 -7.89 3.17
N LEU A 185 6.53 -6.59 3.43
CA LEU A 185 7.69 -5.76 3.12
C LEU A 185 8.62 -5.80 4.33
N VAL A 186 9.79 -6.40 4.18
CA VAL A 186 10.83 -6.43 5.23
C VAL A 186 11.86 -5.36 4.92
N VAL A 187 12.09 -4.45 5.84
CA VAL A 187 12.94 -3.27 5.66
C VAL A 187 13.97 -3.20 6.78
N ALA A 188 15.25 -3.19 6.43
CA ALA A 188 16.31 -2.90 7.38
C ALA A 188 16.50 -1.38 7.54
N GLY A 189 16.70 -0.93 8.78
CA GLY A 189 16.82 0.48 9.13
C GLY A 189 15.47 1.22 9.13
N VAL A 190 15.51 2.52 8.84
CA VAL A 190 14.32 3.37 8.81
C VAL A 190 13.60 3.23 7.45
N PRO A 191 12.27 2.96 7.45
CA PRO A 191 11.51 2.86 6.22
C PRO A 191 11.26 4.25 5.61
N HIS A 192 11.38 4.35 4.28
CA HIS A 192 11.12 5.55 3.50
C HIS A 192 9.80 5.46 2.72
N PHE A 193 8.69 5.18 3.41
CA PHE A 193 7.37 5.02 2.78
C PHE A 193 6.75 6.33 2.27
N ASN A 194 7.35 7.46 2.57
CA ASN A 194 6.96 8.78 2.05
C ASN A 194 7.54 9.10 0.67
N HIS A 195 8.23 8.17 0.02
CA HIS A 195 8.80 8.32 -1.32
C HIS A 195 7.81 7.94 -2.43
N ALA A 196 7.98 8.53 -3.61
CA ALA A 196 7.17 8.24 -4.80
C ALA A 196 7.31 6.77 -5.25
N GLU A 197 8.50 6.20 -5.07
CA GLU A 197 8.79 4.80 -5.40
C GLU A 197 7.94 3.83 -4.57
N TYR A 198 7.55 4.19 -3.35
CA TYR A 198 6.62 3.40 -2.56
C TYR A 198 5.22 3.37 -3.21
N VAL A 199 4.72 4.50 -3.69
CA VAL A 199 3.44 4.54 -4.42
C VAL A 199 3.52 3.67 -5.68
N THR A 200 4.62 3.78 -6.43
CA THR A 200 4.86 2.99 -7.64
C THR A 200 4.91 1.49 -7.34
N LEU A 201 5.57 1.09 -6.23
CA LEU A 201 5.61 -0.29 -5.75
C LEU A 201 4.20 -0.82 -5.47
N ILE A 202 3.43 -0.12 -4.64
CA ILE A 202 2.07 -0.53 -4.27
C ILE A 202 1.15 -0.56 -5.50
N TRP A 203 1.22 0.45 -6.35
CA TRP A 203 0.43 0.49 -7.58
C TRP A 203 0.74 -0.69 -8.50
N SER A 204 2.02 -1.00 -8.69
CA SER A 204 2.45 -2.14 -9.51
C SER A 204 1.93 -3.47 -9.00
N LEU A 205 1.90 -3.66 -7.69
CA LEU A 205 1.33 -4.86 -7.06
C LEU A 205 -0.21 -4.89 -7.19
N CYS A 206 -0.89 -3.77 -6.94
CA CYS A 206 -2.35 -3.70 -7.04
C CYS A 206 -2.86 -4.02 -8.47
N VAL A 207 -2.23 -3.46 -9.50
CA VAL A 207 -2.61 -3.70 -10.90
C VAL A 207 -2.47 -5.18 -11.30
N ARG A 208 -1.52 -5.90 -10.70
CA ARG A 208 -1.22 -7.30 -11.05
C ARG A 208 -1.96 -8.32 -10.21
N TYR A 209 -2.14 -8.04 -8.92
CA TYR A 209 -2.66 -9.02 -7.96
C TYR A 209 -4.12 -8.80 -7.58
N ILE A 210 -4.68 -7.61 -7.79
CA ILE A 210 -6.11 -7.43 -7.64
C ILE A 210 -6.78 -7.72 -8.98
N HIS A 211 -7.39 -8.91 -9.09
CA HIS A 211 -8.15 -9.27 -10.30
C HIS A 211 -9.37 -8.36 -10.43
N LYS A 212 -9.63 -7.89 -11.65
CA LYS A 212 -10.92 -7.25 -11.96
C LYS A 212 -11.96 -8.36 -11.95
N ASP A 213 -12.89 -8.32 -11.01
CA ASP A 213 -14.08 -9.14 -11.07
C ASP A 213 -14.81 -8.79 -12.39
N HIS A 214 -14.93 -9.79 -13.27
CA HIS A 214 -15.63 -9.66 -14.55
C HIS A 214 -17.14 -9.89 -14.36
#